data_79805cc2681361d4340eaef7aac68a24
#
_entry.id   79805cc2681361d4340eaef7aac68a24
#
_cell.length_a   1.000
_cell.length_b   1.000
_cell.length_c   1.000
_cell.angle_alpha   90.00
_cell.angle_beta   90.00
_cell.angle_gamma   90.00
#
_symmetry.space_group_name_H-M   'P 1'
#
loop_
_entity.id
_entity.type
_entity.pdbx_description
1 polymer ?
#
loop_
_entity_poly.entity_id
_entity_poly.type
_entity_poly.pdbx_seq_one_letter_code
_entity_poly.pdbx_strand_id
1 'polypeptide(L)'
;EGSADFTEDELETRFKERNNIPPGPLQMAWDIENCFIEPIPDQYATIQRALRSIEQKHPNRPVIHITEGVFQGALPAARGARGIKPAGLIGIGIIPMCLGSVDCAPFGPGILPDSSPEGRIRNIAMTREINQTMFAKGQKDWDTIFESLGAIEAKGTPWMDALYLFPDRFLQMCIPSVEYQRSDAPSNIRFTGGLPKGSRDPMTDAPSWWGEVIENKDKKDIIFVCQGTVALDYHDLTIPTLEALKDRDNTLVVVALGKKGFTLPEGTHIPANARVADFIPFDEVLPHTSVFVTNGGYGGFQHGILNGTPLVIAGAGEDKPEVAARGEWAGVAINLRTGSPTKEQIRVAVDEIITNPKYKVRAQELEAEMAEFDPVGVIIQNIEELTTGKHLN
;
A
#
# COMPACT_ATOMS: atom_id res chain seq x y z
N GLU A 1 18.90 -1.44 3.69
CA GLU A 1 20.12 -2.23 3.41
C GLU A 1 19.73 -3.45 2.57
N GLY A 2 19.67 -3.33 1.29
CA GLY A 2 19.24 -4.37 0.35
C GLY A 2 19.14 -3.89 -1.07
N SER A 3 19.45 -2.62 -1.31
CA SER A 3 19.86 -2.18 -2.64
C SER A 3 21.32 -2.63 -2.84
N ALA A 4 21.67 -3.02 -4.06
CA ALA A 4 23.07 -3.10 -4.49
C ALA A 4 23.85 -1.91 -3.89
N ASP A 5 25.15 -2.06 -3.69
CA ASP A 5 26.02 -0.99 -3.18
C ASP A 5 26.06 0.22 -4.14
N PHE A 6 24.90 0.83 -4.37
CA PHE A 6 24.77 2.06 -5.14
C PHE A 6 25.33 3.21 -4.31
N THR A 7 26.25 3.94 -4.90
CA THR A 7 26.65 5.24 -4.40
C THR A 7 25.47 6.22 -4.46
N GLU A 8 25.53 7.28 -3.67
CA GLU A 8 24.49 8.32 -3.65
C GLU A 8 24.29 8.93 -5.06
N ASP A 9 25.37 9.10 -5.83
CA ASP A 9 25.35 9.60 -7.22
C ASP A 9 24.64 8.62 -8.18
N GLU A 10 24.83 7.31 -8.00
CA GLU A 10 24.16 6.29 -8.82
C GLU A 10 22.68 6.22 -8.52
N LEU A 11 22.28 6.35 -7.27
CA LEU A 11 20.86 6.45 -6.87
C LEU A 11 20.22 7.71 -7.46
N GLU A 12 20.90 8.86 -7.36
CA GLU A 12 20.39 10.10 -7.95
C GLU A 12 20.22 9.99 -9.47
N THR A 13 21.17 9.34 -10.14
CA THR A 13 21.09 9.10 -11.59
C THR A 13 19.89 8.21 -11.94
N ARG A 14 19.67 7.12 -11.23
CA ARG A 14 18.53 6.21 -11.41
C ARG A 14 17.20 6.95 -11.17
N PHE A 15 17.11 7.76 -10.13
CA PHE A 15 15.90 8.56 -9.90
C PHE A 15 15.65 9.59 -11.01
N LYS A 16 16.70 10.17 -11.59
CA LYS A 16 16.56 11.06 -12.76
C LYS A 16 16.04 10.29 -13.98
N GLU A 17 16.56 9.09 -14.24
CA GLU A 17 16.07 8.22 -15.32
C GLU A 17 14.59 7.88 -15.13
N ARG A 18 14.20 7.45 -13.94
CA ARG A 18 12.81 7.17 -13.60
C ARG A 18 11.89 8.36 -13.84
N ASN A 19 12.31 9.53 -13.41
CA ASN A 19 11.51 10.76 -13.50
C ASN A 19 11.34 11.27 -14.95
N ASN A 20 12.18 10.81 -15.90
CA ASN A 20 12.01 11.08 -17.31
C ASN A 20 10.92 10.19 -17.95
N ILE A 21 10.46 9.14 -17.27
CA ILE A 21 9.39 8.28 -17.73
C ILE A 21 8.06 8.87 -17.23
N PRO A 22 7.09 9.14 -18.10
CA PRO A 22 5.79 9.64 -17.67
C PRO A 22 5.14 8.69 -16.64
N PRO A 23 4.47 9.23 -15.60
CA PRO A 23 3.71 8.40 -14.66
C PRO A 23 2.73 7.47 -15.35
N GLY A 24 2.69 6.22 -14.93
CA GLY A 24 1.80 5.21 -15.50
C GLY A 24 2.47 3.86 -15.71
N PRO A 25 1.93 3.01 -16.62
CA PRO A 25 2.37 1.63 -16.78
C PRO A 25 3.85 1.45 -17.11
N LEU A 26 4.44 2.33 -17.92
CA LEU A 26 5.87 2.26 -18.27
C LEU A 26 6.77 2.59 -17.09
N GLN A 27 6.42 3.57 -16.27
CA GLN A 27 7.16 3.90 -15.07
C GLN A 27 7.06 2.75 -14.05
N MET A 28 5.87 2.14 -13.91
CA MET A 28 5.67 0.97 -13.06
C MET A 28 6.51 -0.23 -13.52
N ALA A 29 6.59 -0.49 -14.84
CA ALA A 29 7.45 -1.55 -15.37
C ALA A 29 8.93 -1.29 -15.07
N TRP A 30 9.37 -0.04 -15.20
CA TRP A 30 10.74 0.36 -14.85
C TRP A 30 11.03 0.16 -13.36
N ASP A 31 10.11 0.58 -12.48
CA ASP A 31 10.23 0.40 -11.02
C ASP A 31 10.34 -1.09 -10.67
N ILE A 32 9.52 -1.94 -11.27
CA ILE A 32 9.56 -3.39 -11.07
C ILE A 32 10.92 -3.96 -11.45
N GLU A 33 11.41 -3.65 -12.65
CA GLU A 33 12.67 -4.18 -13.14
C GLU A 33 13.85 -3.71 -12.30
N ASN A 34 13.94 -2.43 -11.99
CA ASN A 34 15.11 -1.81 -11.40
C ASN A 34 15.11 -1.78 -9.87
N CYS A 35 13.93 -1.76 -9.24
CA CYS A 35 13.84 -1.69 -7.78
C CYS A 35 13.51 -3.03 -7.12
N PHE A 36 12.84 -3.95 -7.82
CA PHE A 36 12.36 -5.20 -7.23
C PHE A 36 13.00 -6.47 -7.81
N ILE A 37 13.39 -6.48 -9.09
CA ILE A 37 13.96 -7.67 -9.75
C ILE A 37 15.50 -7.62 -9.75
N GLU A 38 16.07 -6.54 -10.25
CA GLU A 38 17.53 -6.41 -10.35
C GLU A 38 18.27 -6.64 -9.01
N PRO A 39 17.76 -6.18 -7.84
CA PRO A 39 18.45 -6.35 -6.56
C PRO A 39 18.40 -7.78 -5.97
N ILE A 40 17.62 -8.70 -6.54
CA ILE A 40 17.41 -10.05 -5.97
C ILE A 40 18.71 -10.78 -5.62
N PRO A 41 19.75 -10.81 -6.48
CA PRO A 41 20.99 -11.54 -6.16
C PRO A 41 21.69 -11.00 -4.90
N ASP A 42 21.77 -9.69 -4.74
CA ASP A 42 22.41 -9.04 -3.59
C ASP A 42 21.59 -9.20 -2.31
N GLN A 43 20.27 -9.06 -2.43
CA GLN A 43 19.34 -9.37 -1.35
C GLN A 43 19.50 -10.81 -0.88
N TYR A 44 19.53 -11.77 -1.82
CA TYR A 44 19.71 -13.19 -1.52
C TYR A 44 21.06 -13.46 -0.86
N ALA A 45 22.15 -12.91 -1.39
CA ALA A 45 23.48 -13.05 -0.81
C ALA A 45 23.54 -12.49 0.62
N THR A 46 22.89 -11.37 0.87
CA THR A 46 22.81 -10.74 2.21
C THR A 46 22.05 -11.64 3.19
N ILE A 47 20.89 -12.17 2.79
CA ILE A 47 20.12 -13.13 3.58
C ILE A 47 20.96 -14.36 3.90
N GLN A 48 21.68 -14.91 2.93
CA GLN A 48 22.53 -16.09 3.12
C GLN A 48 23.68 -15.80 4.11
N ARG A 49 24.26 -14.60 4.11
CA ARG A 49 25.25 -14.19 5.13
C ARG A 49 24.62 -14.13 6.53
N ALA A 50 23.41 -13.55 6.64
CA ALA A 50 22.69 -13.47 7.91
C ALA A 50 22.33 -14.86 8.45
N LEU A 51 21.78 -15.74 7.63
CA LEU A 51 21.40 -17.11 8.00
C LEU A 51 22.63 -17.91 8.49
N ARG A 52 23.78 -17.83 7.79
CA ARG A 52 25.04 -18.47 8.25
C ARG A 52 25.49 -17.94 9.62
N SER A 53 25.41 -16.63 9.86
CA SER A 53 25.77 -16.04 11.14
C SER A 53 24.83 -16.50 12.26
N ILE A 54 23.52 -16.64 11.99
CA ILE A 54 22.56 -17.14 12.96
C ILE A 54 22.80 -18.61 13.28
N GLU A 55 23.02 -19.44 12.25
CA GLU A 55 23.30 -20.87 12.41
C GLU A 55 24.57 -21.12 13.26
N GLN A 56 25.62 -20.34 13.05
CA GLN A 56 26.83 -20.39 13.85
C GLN A 56 26.61 -20.01 15.31
N LYS A 57 25.80 -18.99 15.57
CA LYS A 57 25.50 -18.52 16.93
C LYS A 57 24.49 -19.38 17.67
N HIS A 58 23.55 -19.97 16.92
CA HIS A 58 22.42 -20.70 17.44
C HIS A 58 22.22 -22.03 16.68
N PRO A 59 23.17 -22.95 16.75
CA PRO A 59 23.07 -24.23 16.03
C PRO A 59 21.82 -25.00 16.45
N ASN A 60 21.18 -25.63 15.48
CA ASN A 60 19.95 -26.43 15.66
C ASN A 60 18.69 -25.65 16.10
N ARG A 61 18.68 -24.32 16.07
CA ARG A 61 17.44 -23.56 16.23
C ARG A 61 16.76 -23.32 14.88
N PRO A 62 15.44 -23.56 14.78
CA PRO A 62 14.72 -23.23 13.58
C PRO A 62 14.71 -21.70 13.38
N VAL A 63 14.93 -21.25 12.17
CA VAL A 63 14.90 -19.83 11.79
C VAL A 63 13.67 -19.61 10.92
N ILE A 64 12.76 -18.76 11.36
CA ILE A 64 11.66 -18.28 10.53
C ILE A 64 12.09 -16.95 9.90
N HIS A 65 12.06 -16.89 8.58
CA HIS A 65 12.32 -15.68 7.83
C HIS A 65 11.00 -14.93 7.62
N ILE A 66 10.93 -13.71 8.11
CA ILE A 66 9.80 -12.81 7.87
C ILE A 66 10.30 -11.70 6.95
N THR A 67 9.56 -11.46 5.87
CA THR A 67 9.93 -10.46 4.87
C THR A 67 8.73 -9.61 4.50
N GLU A 68 8.98 -8.39 4.08
CA GLU A 68 7.99 -7.57 3.41
C GLU A 68 7.58 -8.23 2.08
N GLY A 69 6.30 -8.12 1.72
CA GLY A 69 5.68 -8.93 0.66
C GLY A 69 6.28 -8.77 -0.74
N VAL A 70 6.85 -7.61 -1.09
CA VAL A 70 7.48 -7.38 -2.39
C VAL A 70 9.01 -7.56 -2.37
N PHE A 71 9.60 -7.85 -1.21
CA PHE A 71 11.03 -8.13 -1.07
C PHE A 71 11.36 -9.54 -1.57
N GLN A 72 11.86 -9.67 -2.78
CA GLN A 72 11.99 -10.95 -3.48
C GLN A 72 13.23 -11.76 -3.13
N GLY A 73 14.23 -11.15 -2.47
CA GLY A 73 15.49 -11.84 -2.12
C GLY A 73 15.34 -13.06 -1.20
N ALA A 74 14.18 -13.21 -0.53
CA ALA A 74 13.88 -14.37 0.28
C ALA A 74 13.37 -15.58 -0.52
N LEU A 75 12.80 -15.34 -1.69
CA LEU A 75 12.06 -16.34 -2.46
C LEU A 75 12.94 -17.45 -3.10
N PRO A 76 14.19 -17.20 -3.58
CA PRO A 76 15.00 -18.23 -4.21
C PRO A 76 15.24 -19.45 -3.32
N ALA A 77 15.45 -19.27 -2.00
CA ALA A 77 15.65 -20.38 -1.06
C ALA A 77 14.44 -21.32 -0.98
N ALA A 78 13.24 -20.82 -1.19
CA ALA A 78 12.02 -21.61 -1.17
C ALA A 78 11.87 -22.49 -2.45
N ARG A 79 12.67 -22.24 -3.49
CA ARG A 79 12.56 -22.87 -4.81
C ARG A 79 13.88 -23.50 -5.30
N GLY A 80 14.66 -24.03 -4.35
CA GLY A 80 15.82 -24.86 -4.66
C GLY A 80 17.14 -24.12 -4.86
N ALA A 81 17.19 -22.78 -4.62
CA ALA A 81 18.45 -22.04 -4.67
C ALA A 81 19.49 -22.62 -3.71
N ARG A 82 20.77 -22.49 -4.08
CA ARG A 82 21.90 -22.99 -3.28
C ARG A 82 22.06 -22.15 -2.01
N GLY A 83 22.11 -22.81 -0.85
CA GLY A 83 22.35 -22.12 0.43
C GLY A 83 21.49 -22.68 1.56
N ILE A 84 21.38 -21.91 2.63
CA ILE A 84 20.59 -22.26 3.80
C ILE A 84 19.13 -21.92 3.52
N LYS A 85 18.27 -22.92 3.65
CA LYS A 85 16.81 -22.72 3.61
C LYS A 85 16.33 -22.46 5.06
N PRO A 86 15.62 -21.37 5.33
CA PRO A 86 14.99 -21.17 6.63
C PRO A 86 13.94 -22.26 6.90
N ALA A 87 13.63 -22.49 8.18
CA ALA A 87 12.61 -23.45 8.59
C ALA A 87 11.20 -23.05 8.14
N GLY A 88 10.98 -21.77 7.93
CA GLY A 88 9.75 -21.22 7.33
C GLY A 88 9.98 -19.81 6.78
N LEU A 89 9.17 -19.46 5.79
CA LEU A 89 9.16 -18.15 5.15
C LEU A 89 7.76 -17.54 5.26
N ILE A 90 7.68 -16.35 5.84
CA ILE A 90 6.44 -15.57 5.96
C ILE A 90 6.59 -14.28 5.14
N GLY A 91 5.72 -14.07 4.16
CA GLY A 91 5.56 -12.79 3.49
C GLY A 91 4.53 -11.92 4.21
N ILE A 92 4.81 -10.64 4.40
CA ILE A 92 3.90 -9.64 5.00
C ILE A 92 3.45 -8.68 3.89
N GLY A 93 2.18 -8.72 3.51
CA GLY A 93 1.61 -7.85 2.48
C GLY A 93 1.22 -6.49 3.04
N ILE A 94 1.94 -5.44 2.65
CA ILE A 94 1.69 -4.04 3.08
C ILE A 94 1.24 -3.13 1.92
N ILE A 95 0.92 -3.74 0.77
CA ILE A 95 0.32 -3.08 -0.40
C ILE A 95 -0.95 -3.85 -0.79
N PRO A 96 -1.81 -3.29 -1.66
CA PRO A 96 -2.93 -4.04 -2.22
C PRO A 96 -2.46 -5.33 -2.87
N MET A 97 -3.24 -6.40 -2.71
CA MET A 97 -2.85 -7.71 -3.24
C MET A 97 -2.74 -7.68 -4.78
N CYS A 98 -1.56 -8.04 -5.30
CA CYS A 98 -1.28 -8.10 -6.74
C CYS A 98 -1.28 -9.54 -7.32
N LEU A 99 -1.77 -10.52 -6.55
CA LEU A 99 -1.93 -11.90 -6.98
C LEU A 99 -2.89 -11.99 -8.18
N GLY A 100 -2.46 -12.66 -9.24
CA GLY A 100 -3.32 -12.97 -10.37
C GLY A 100 -4.50 -13.87 -9.97
N SER A 101 -5.66 -13.64 -10.59
CA SER A 101 -6.87 -14.41 -10.32
C SER A 101 -7.79 -14.38 -11.52
N VAL A 102 -8.60 -15.43 -11.69
CA VAL A 102 -9.66 -15.44 -12.70
C VAL A 102 -10.78 -14.42 -12.35
N ASP A 103 -10.95 -14.07 -11.08
CA ASP A 103 -12.00 -13.18 -10.60
C ASP A 103 -11.65 -11.70 -10.69
N CYS A 104 -10.37 -11.37 -10.92
CA CYS A 104 -9.87 -10.00 -10.92
C CYS A 104 -9.12 -9.68 -12.22
N ALA A 105 -9.21 -8.45 -12.67
CA ALA A 105 -8.30 -7.91 -13.67
C ALA A 105 -6.85 -7.91 -13.16
N PRO A 106 -5.82 -7.87 -14.03
CA PRO A 106 -4.43 -7.75 -13.61
C PRO A 106 -4.22 -6.46 -12.81
N PHE A 107 -3.30 -6.53 -11.84
CA PHE A 107 -2.92 -5.39 -10.99
C PHE A 107 -2.36 -4.23 -11.83
N GLY A 108 -2.76 -3.00 -11.47
CA GLY A 108 -2.24 -1.75 -12.02
C GLY A 108 -3.34 -0.77 -12.46
N PRO A 109 -4.28 -1.15 -13.34
CA PRO A 109 -5.28 -0.20 -13.86
C PRO A 109 -6.43 0.14 -12.90
N GLY A 110 -6.52 -0.48 -11.73
CA GLY A 110 -7.60 -0.23 -10.77
C GLY A 110 -8.98 -0.61 -11.28
N ILE A 111 -9.09 -1.74 -11.97
CA ILE A 111 -10.36 -2.28 -12.46
C ILE A 111 -11.05 -3.07 -11.35
N LEU A 112 -12.32 -2.82 -11.13
CA LEU A 112 -13.13 -3.56 -10.15
C LEU A 112 -13.20 -5.06 -10.48
N PRO A 113 -13.30 -5.94 -9.46
CA PRO A 113 -13.38 -7.39 -9.68
C PRO A 113 -14.67 -7.76 -10.41
N ASP A 114 -14.59 -8.79 -11.22
CA ASP A 114 -15.74 -9.34 -11.94
C ASP A 114 -15.57 -10.84 -12.09
N SER A 115 -16.28 -11.58 -11.24
CA SER A 115 -16.29 -13.05 -11.19
C SER A 115 -17.37 -13.70 -12.06
N SER A 116 -18.09 -12.92 -12.89
CA SER A 116 -19.01 -13.47 -13.88
C SER A 116 -18.25 -14.32 -14.92
N PRO A 117 -18.91 -15.25 -15.62
CA PRO A 117 -18.24 -16.04 -16.68
C PRO A 117 -17.54 -15.16 -17.72
N GLU A 118 -18.18 -14.07 -18.14
CA GLU A 118 -17.65 -13.10 -19.10
C GLU A 118 -16.48 -12.31 -18.49
N GLY A 119 -16.61 -11.90 -17.23
CA GLY A 119 -15.56 -11.24 -16.47
C GLY A 119 -14.30 -12.09 -16.36
N ARG A 120 -14.45 -13.37 -16.03
CA ARG A 120 -13.32 -14.33 -15.93
C ARG A 120 -12.59 -14.50 -17.26
N ILE A 121 -13.33 -14.63 -18.37
CA ILE A 121 -12.73 -14.73 -19.71
C ILE A 121 -11.90 -13.46 -20.00
N ARG A 122 -12.48 -12.30 -19.72
CA ARG A 122 -11.79 -11.01 -19.90
C ARG A 122 -10.55 -10.90 -19.01
N ASN A 123 -10.66 -11.22 -17.72
CA ASN A 123 -9.55 -11.13 -16.76
C ASN A 123 -8.36 -12.01 -17.15
N ILE A 124 -8.63 -13.25 -17.57
CA ILE A 124 -7.61 -14.18 -18.07
C ILE A 124 -6.92 -13.63 -19.32
N ALA A 125 -7.69 -13.06 -20.27
CA ALA A 125 -7.14 -12.48 -21.49
C ALA A 125 -6.24 -11.28 -21.18
N MET A 126 -6.68 -10.36 -20.32
CA MET A 126 -5.93 -9.19 -19.89
C MET A 126 -4.65 -9.56 -19.14
N THR A 127 -4.72 -10.55 -18.24
CA THR A 127 -3.55 -11.04 -17.49
C THR A 127 -2.52 -11.63 -18.44
N ARG A 128 -2.95 -12.40 -19.43
CA ARG A 128 -2.05 -12.96 -20.46
C ARG A 128 -1.40 -11.84 -21.27
N GLU A 129 -2.17 -10.86 -21.70
CA GLU A 129 -1.67 -9.74 -22.51
C GLU A 129 -0.62 -8.93 -21.74
N ILE A 130 -0.89 -8.53 -20.50
CA ILE A 130 0.03 -7.71 -19.70
C ILE A 130 1.34 -8.46 -19.39
N ASN A 131 1.25 -9.78 -19.13
CA ASN A 131 2.43 -10.62 -18.90
C ASN A 131 3.27 -10.82 -20.16
N GLN A 132 2.65 -10.84 -21.34
CA GLN A 132 3.33 -11.00 -22.62
C GLN A 132 3.86 -9.68 -23.22
N THR A 133 3.44 -8.54 -22.67
CA THR A 133 3.83 -7.21 -23.15
C THR A 133 4.60 -6.44 -22.07
N MET A 134 3.91 -5.77 -21.18
CA MET A 134 4.49 -4.85 -20.20
C MET A 134 5.46 -5.56 -19.23
N PHE A 135 5.13 -6.76 -18.75
CA PHE A 135 5.95 -7.50 -17.80
C PHE A 135 6.88 -8.55 -18.42
N ALA A 136 6.86 -8.69 -19.75
CA ALA A 136 7.64 -9.75 -20.43
C ALA A 136 9.14 -9.65 -20.16
N LYS A 137 9.72 -8.45 -20.18
CA LYS A 137 11.13 -8.23 -19.88
C LYS A 137 11.45 -8.55 -18.42
N GLY A 138 10.67 -8.00 -17.49
CA GLY A 138 10.84 -8.26 -16.05
C GLY A 138 10.74 -9.76 -15.73
N GLN A 139 9.76 -10.47 -16.30
CA GLN A 139 9.65 -11.92 -16.14
C GLN A 139 10.90 -12.66 -16.64
N LYS A 140 11.40 -12.28 -17.80
CA LYS A 140 12.61 -12.90 -18.37
C LYS A 140 13.85 -12.67 -17.50
N ASP A 141 14.02 -11.45 -17.00
CA ASP A 141 15.13 -11.09 -16.13
C ASP A 141 15.03 -11.84 -14.80
N TRP A 142 13.83 -11.91 -14.23
CA TRP A 142 13.52 -12.68 -13.03
C TRP A 142 13.83 -14.17 -13.20
N ASP A 143 13.36 -14.81 -14.28
CA ASP A 143 13.65 -16.21 -14.59
C ASP A 143 15.16 -16.46 -14.69
N THR A 144 15.89 -15.57 -15.36
CA THR A 144 17.35 -15.66 -15.53
C THR A 144 18.08 -15.57 -14.18
N ILE A 145 17.67 -14.66 -13.32
CA ILE A 145 18.23 -14.48 -11.97
C ILE A 145 17.96 -15.73 -11.13
N PHE A 146 16.73 -16.23 -11.09
CA PHE A 146 16.36 -17.40 -10.31
C PHE A 146 17.12 -18.66 -10.78
N GLU A 147 17.24 -18.85 -12.08
CA GLU A 147 18.03 -19.94 -12.66
C GLU A 147 19.52 -19.84 -12.26
N SER A 148 20.12 -18.64 -12.31
CA SER A 148 21.51 -18.39 -11.91
C SER A 148 21.77 -18.71 -10.44
N LEU A 149 20.80 -18.48 -9.57
CA LEU A 149 20.84 -18.81 -8.15
C LEU A 149 20.57 -20.30 -7.87
N GLY A 150 20.14 -21.05 -8.88
CA GLY A 150 19.77 -22.48 -8.77
C GLY A 150 18.34 -22.74 -8.35
N ALA A 151 17.48 -21.70 -8.33
CA ALA A 151 16.06 -21.80 -7.98
C ALA A 151 15.20 -22.29 -9.17
N ILE A 152 15.55 -23.45 -9.71
CA ILE A 152 14.92 -24.02 -10.93
C ILE A 152 13.45 -24.42 -10.75
N GLU A 153 13.01 -24.66 -9.51
CA GLU A 153 11.62 -24.98 -9.19
C GLU A 153 10.67 -23.76 -9.34
N ALA A 154 11.24 -22.58 -9.54
CA ALA A 154 10.47 -21.36 -9.78
C ALA A 154 9.98 -21.22 -11.24
N LYS A 155 10.55 -21.99 -12.16
CA LYS A 155 10.31 -21.88 -13.61
C LYS A 155 8.83 -21.96 -13.97
N GLY A 156 8.38 -20.98 -14.75
CA GLY A 156 6.99 -20.90 -15.22
C GLY A 156 6.01 -20.25 -14.25
N THR A 157 6.47 -19.81 -13.08
CA THR A 157 5.64 -19.03 -12.16
C THR A 157 5.74 -17.54 -12.53
N PRO A 158 4.62 -16.83 -12.72
CA PRO A 158 4.65 -15.38 -12.86
C PRO A 158 5.31 -14.74 -11.62
N TRP A 159 6.21 -13.80 -11.83
CA TRP A 159 7.01 -13.22 -10.76
C TRP A 159 6.15 -12.54 -9.67
N MET A 160 5.01 -11.91 -10.05
CA MET A 160 4.06 -11.34 -9.09
C MET A 160 3.37 -12.43 -8.25
N ASP A 161 2.96 -13.52 -8.88
CA ASP A 161 2.30 -14.63 -8.18
C ASP A 161 3.27 -15.33 -7.23
N ALA A 162 4.58 -15.38 -7.59
CA ALA A 162 5.62 -15.94 -6.74
C ALA A 162 5.68 -15.32 -5.35
N LEU A 163 5.35 -14.02 -5.21
CA LEU A 163 5.28 -13.30 -3.93
C LEU A 163 4.33 -13.98 -2.94
N TYR A 164 3.25 -14.57 -3.45
CA TYR A 164 2.19 -15.22 -2.68
C TYR A 164 2.34 -16.74 -2.61
N LEU A 165 2.83 -17.36 -3.69
CA LEU A 165 2.91 -18.81 -3.84
C LEU A 165 4.14 -19.43 -3.20
N PHE A 166 5.23 -18.67 -3.01
CA PHE A 166 6.48 -19.22 -2.53
C PHE A 166 6.66 -19.19 -1.01
N PRO A 167 6.15 -18.19 -0.28
CA PRO A 167 6.14 -18.24 1.17
C PRO A 167 5.28 -19.38 1.72
N ASP A 168 5.68 -19.96 2.86
CA ASP A 168 4.85 -20.93 3.59
C ASP A 168 3.56 -20.29 4.12
N ARG A 169 3.62 -19.00 4.42
CA ARG A 169 2.48 -18.15 4.77
C ARG A 169 2.64 -16.78 4.13
N PHE A 170 1.54 -16.25 3.62
CA PHE A 170 1.46 -14.85 3.20
C PHE A 170 0.40 -14.15 4.05
N LEU A 171 0.83 -13.15 4.82
CA LEU A 171 -0.01 -12.44 5.77
C LEU A 171 -0.34 -11.07 5.21
N GLN A 172 -1.55 -10.92 4.67
CA GLN A 172 -2.02 -9.65 4.11
C GLN A 172 -2.51 -8.73 5.23
N MET A 173 -1.85 -7.60 5.41
CA MET A 173 -2.18 -6.64 6.46
C MET A 173 -3.35 -5.74 6.06
N CYS A 174 -4.52 -6.35 5.96
CA CYS A 174 -5.80 -5.67 5.82
C CYS A 174 -6.92 -6.59 6.31
N ILE A 175 -8.13 -6.05 6.39
CA ILE A 175 -9.33 -6.84 6.63
C ILE A 175 -9.87 -7.41 5.31
N PRO A 176 -10.55 -8.57 5.32
CA PRO A 176 -11.12 -9.18 4.12
C PRO A 176 -12.04 -8.26 3.32
N SER A 177 -12.82 -7.41 4.00
CA SER A 177 -13.82 -6.54 3.37
C SER A 177 -13.24 -5.37 2.56
N VAL A 178 -11.92 -5.17 2.56
CA VAL A 178 -11.25 -4.15 1.71
C VAL A 178 -10.39 -4.77 0.62
N GLU A 179 -10.36 -6.12 0.50
CA GLU A 179 -9.61 -6.81 -0.54
C GLU A 179 -10.53 -7.68 -1.39
N TYR A 180 -10.25 -7.78 -2.67
CA TYR A 180 -11.05 -8.55 -3.62
C TYR A 180 -11.04 -10.04 -3.28
N GLN A 181 -12.21 -10.66 -3.34
CA GLN A 181 -12.32 -12.11 -3.22
C GLN A 181 -11.76 -12.80 -4.47
N ARG A 182 -10.99 -13.86 -4.24
CA ARG A 182 -10.40 -14.69 -5.28
C ARG A 182 -10.73 -16.16 -5.01
N SER A 183 -11.53 -16.75 -5.89
CA SER A 183 -11.94 -18.16 -5.72
C SER A 183 -10.78 -19.15 -5.95
N ASP A 184 -9.72 -18.69 -6.59
CA ASP A 184 -8.50 -19.43 -6.91
C ASP A 184 -7.31 -19.03 -6.02
N ALA A 185 -7.54 -18.30 -4.93
CA ALA A 185 -6.47 -17.91 -4.01
C ALA A 185 -5.85 -19.15 -3.34
N PRO A 186 -4.51 -19.19 -3.17
CA PRO A 186 -3.85 -20.25 -2.46
C PRO A 186 -4.17 -20.23 -0.97
N SER A 187 -4.18 -21.42 -0.34
CA SER A 187 -4.61 -21.59 1.06
C SER A 187 -3.62 -21.04 2.10
N ASN A 188 -2.41 -20.64 1.69
CA ASN A 188 -1.38 -20.08 2.57
C ASN A 188 -1.57 -18.60 2.87
N ILE A 189 -2.54 -17.92 2.22
CA ILE A 189 -2.86 -16.52 2.48
C ILE A 189 -3.76 -16.40 3.72
N ARG A 190 -3.41 -15.45 4.58
CA ARG A 190 -4.16 -15.07 5.77
C ARG A 190 -4.34 -13.56 5.81
N PHE A 191 -5.49 -13.10 6.28
CA PHE A 191 -5.71 -11.69 6.62
C PHE A 191 -5.38 -11.47 8.09
N THR A 192 -4.67 -10.39 8.39
CA THR A 192 -4.22 -10.08 9.76
C THR A 192 -5.00 -8.93 10.40
N GLY A 193 -5.88 -8.27 9.64
CA GLY A 193 -6.32 -6.93 9.96
C GLY A 193 -5.29 -5.89 9.51
N GLY A 194 -5.61 -4.62 9.69
CA GLY A 194 -4.74 -3.49 9.32
C GLY A 194 -3.55 -3.32 10.25
N LEU A 195 -2.87 -2.21 10.11
CA LEU A 195 -1.83 -1.81 11.05
C LEU A 195 -2.45 -1.60 12.45
N PRO A 196 -1.77 -2.02 13.53
CA PRO A 196 -2.24 -1.71 14.87
C PRO A 196 -2.24 -0.20 15.07
N LYS A 197 -3.22 0.33 15.81
CA LYS A 197 -3.19 1.74 16.23
C LYS A 197 -1.87 2.00 16.93
N GLY A 198 -1.14 3.01 16.47
CA GLY A 198 0.10 3.44 17.11
C GLY A 198 -0.14 3.78 18.59
N SER A 199 0.89 3.70 19.43
CA SER A 199 0.83 4.28 20.76
C SER A 199 0.51 5.76 20.58
N ARG A 200 -0.60 6.22 21.16
CA ARG A 200 -0.96 7.65 21.18
C ARG A 200 -0.02 8.38 22.13
N ASP A 201 1.22 8.61 21.70
CA ASP A 201 2.01 9.64 22.35
C ASP A 201 1.38 10.98 21.97
N PRO A 202 1.00 11.81 22.94
CA PRO A 202 0.45 13.12 22.67
C PRO A 202 1.36 13.85 21.69
N MET A 203 0.78 14.50 20.69
CA MET A 203 1.54 15.27 19.72
C MET A 203 2.30 16.38 20.47
N THR A 204 3.60 16.12 20.77
CA THR A 204 4.45 16.99 21.60
C THR A 204 4.65 18.37 20.98
N ASP A 205 4.54 18.49 19.66
CA ASP A 205 4.69 19.71 18.88
C ASP A 205 3.38 20.05 18.14
N ALA A 206 2.25 20.05 18.85
CA ALA A 206 0.96 20.37 18.26
C ALA A 206 0.94 21.82 17.74
N PRO A 207 0.44 22.06 16.50
CA PRO A 207 0.25 23.42 16.01
C PRO A 207 -0.65 24.23 16.95
N SER A 208 -0.44 25.55 17.05
CA SER A 208 -1.21 26.43 17.93
C SER A 208 -2.72 26.41 17.71
N TRP A 209 -3.14 26.04 16.49
CA TRP A 209 -4.55 25.91 16.10
C TRP A 209 -5.14 24.52 16.36
N TRP A 210 -4.38 23.56 16.87
CA TRP A 210 -4.82 22.18 17.05
C TRP A 210 -6.09 22.04 17.92
N GLY A 211 -6.25 22.93 18.88
CA GLY A 211 -7.48 23.02 19.69
C GLY A 211 -8.76 23.21 18.88
N GLU A 212 -8.69 23.86 17.69
CA GLU A 212 -9.84 24.04 16.81
C GLU A 212 -10.34 22.71 16.24
N VAL A 213 -9.42 21.75 16.00
CA VAL A 213 -9.74 20.41 15.50
C VAL A 213 -10.35 19.54 16.61
N ILE A 214 -9.69 19.49 17.78
CA ILE A 214 -10.11 18.59 18.87
C ILE A 214 -11.43 19.07 19.50
N GLU A 215 -11.54 20.34 19.81
CA GLU A 215 -12.73 20.89 20.46
C GLU A 215 -13.90 21.05 19.50
N ASN A 216 -13.63 21.41 18.25
CA ASN A 216 -14.59 21.64 17.17
C ASN A 216 -15.92 22.25 17.68
N LYS A 217 -15.80 23.36 18.43
CA LYS A 217 -16.93 24.03 19.12
C LYS A 217 -18.06 24.42 18.17
N ASP A 218 -17.70 24.78 16.94
CA ASP A 218 -18.63 25.20 15.89
C ASP A 218 -19.26 24.02 15.15
N LYS A 219 -18.89 22.77 15.48
CA LYS A 219 -19.34 21.52 14.83
C LYS A 219 -19.16 21.55 13.31
N LYS A 220 -18.03 22.05 12.84
CA LYS A 220 -17.66 22.10 11.44
C LYS A 220 -17.36 20.70 10.90
N ASP A 221 -17.61 20.50 9.62
CA ASP A 221 -17.07 19.35 8.90
C ASP A 221 -15.56 19.49 8.74
N ILE A 222 -14.79 18.61 9.35
CA ILE A 222 -13.35 18.61 9.24
C ILE A 222 -12.94 17.79 8.03
N ILE A 223 -12.30 18.43 7.05
CA ILE A 223 -11.78 17.80 5.85
C ILE A 223 -10.27 17.73 5.99
N PHE A 224 -9.77 16.51 6.21
CA PHE A 224 -8.33 16.29 6.28
C PHE A 224 -7.76 16.05 4.89
N VAL A 225 -6.63 16.66 4.56
CA VAL A 225 -5.97 16.56 3.27
C VAL A 225 -4.52 16.12 3.46
N CYS A 226 -4.14 15.01 2.83
CA CYS A 226 -2.74 14.58 2.78
C CYS A 226 -2.45 13.88 1.44
N GLN A 227 -1.52 14.47 0.70
CA GLN A 227 -1.10 13.97 -0.62
C GLN A 227 -0.02 12.87 -0.52
N GLY A 228 0.37 12.44 0.70
CA GLY A 228 1.41 11.46 0.94
C GLY A 228 2.80 12.09 1.11
N THR A 229 3.82 11.22 1.16
CA THR A 229 5.20 11.61 1.48
C THR A 229 6.13 11.67 0.25
N VAL A 230 5.69 11.15 -0.89
CA VAL A 230 6.48 11.02 -2.13
C VAL A 230 5.98 11.98 -3.21
N ALA A 231 4.66 12.17 -3.33
CA ALA A 231 4.05 13.08 -4.30
C ALA A 231 4.09 14.51 -3.77
N LEU A 232 5.14 15.25 -4.10
CA LEU A 232 5.43 16.58 -3.52
C LEU A 232 4.94 17.76 -4.37
N ASP A 233 4.33 17.52 -5.53
CA ASP A 233 3.65 18.58 -6.28
C ASP A 233 2.26 18.82 -5.71
N TYR A 234 2.16 19.81 -4.81
CA TYR A 234 0.90 20.16 -4.16
C TYR A 234 -0.15 20.76 -5.09
N HIS A 235 0.21 21.05 -6.35
CA HIS A 235 -0.74 21.45 -7.39
C HIS A 235 -1.64 20.30 -7.87
N ASP A 236 -1.23 19.05 -7.62
CA ASP A 236 -2.03 17.88 -8.01
C ASP A 236 -3.32 17.76 -7.18
N LEU A 237 -3.25 17.88 -5.84
CA LEU A 237 -4.41 17.63 -4.98
C LEU A 237 -4.60 18.67 -3.88
N THR A 238 -3.53 19.03 -3.15
CA THR A 238 -3.63 19.86 -1.94
C THR A 238 -4.16 21.26 -2.26
N ILE A 239 -3.54 21.97 -3.20
CA ILE A 239 -3.95 23.34 -3.58
C ILE A 239 -5.34 23.32 -4.24
N PRO A 240 -5.66 22.42 -5.18
CA PRO A 240 -7.03 22.30 -5.70
C PRO A 240 -8.08 22.07 -4.61
N THR A 241 -7.75 21.31 -3.54
CA THR A 241 -8.68 21.06 -2.42
C THR A 241 -8.90 22.32 -1.60
N LEU A 242 -7.83 23.06 -1.25
CA LEU A 242 -7.95 24.34 -0.58
C LEU A 242 -8.86 25.30 -1.36
N GLU A 243 -8.66 25.41 -2.66
CA GLU A 243 -9.45 26.27 -3.54
C GLU A 243 -10.90 25.79 -3.72
N ALA A 244 -11.15 24.47 -3.70
CA ALA A 244 -12.48 23.91 -3.84
C ALA A 244 -13.37 24.20 -2.63
N LEU A 245 -12.76 24.32 -1.45
CA LEU A 245 -13.48 24.40 -0.17
C LEU A 245 -13.34 25.74 0.55
N LYS A 246 -12.65 26.75 -0.03
CA LYS A 246 -12.33 28.04 0.61
C LYS A 246 -13.54 28.86 1.08
N ASP A 247 -14.66 28.76 0.38
CA ASP A 247 -15.85 29.59 0.63
C ASP A 247 -16.91 28.84 1.47
N ARG A 248 -16.48 27.84 2.29
CA ARG A 248 -17.39 27.03 3.11
C ARG A 248 -17.29 27.40 4.60
N ASP A 249 -18.25 28.13 5.09
CA ASP A 249 -18.27 28.59 6.48
C ASP A 249 -18.36 27.43 7.49
N ASN A 250 -19.06 26.34 7.14
CA ASN A 250 -19.24 25.16 8.00
C ASN A 250 -18.16 24.09 7.78
N THR A 251 -17.00 24.45 7.23
CA THR A 251 -15.93 23.49 6.95
C THR A 251 -14.60 24.00 7.50
N LEU A 252 -13.84 23.12 8.13
CA LEU A 252 -12.45 23.32 8.48
C LEU A 252 -11.57 22.40 7.66
N VAL A 253 -10.70 22.95 6.82
CA VAL A 253 -9.76 22.16 6.00
C VAL A 253 -8.45 22.05 6.74
N VAL A 254 -8.02 20.83 7.06
CA VAL A 254 -6.75 20.54 7.74
C VAL A 254 -5.81 19.85 6.77
N VAL A 255 -4.67 20.45 6.52
CA VAL A 255 -3.68 19.95 5.55
C VAL A 255 -2.44 19.48 6.27
N ALA A 256 -2.01 18.24 5.99
CA ALA A 256 -0.68 17.76 6.31
C ALA A 256 0.13 17.63 5.03
N LEU A 257 1.33 18.26 4.98
CA LEU A 257 2.21 18.22 3.81
C LEU A 257 2.99 16.89 3.69
N GLY A 258 2.89 16.04 4.72
CA GLY A 258 3.40 14.68 4.70
C GLY A 258 4.88 14.53 5.09
N LYS A 259 5.63 15.61 5.19
CA LYS A 259 7.04 15.57 5.56
C LYS A 259 7.44 16.79 6.39
N LYS A 260 8.10 16.57 7.52
CA LYS A 260 8.58 17.63 8.41
C LYS A 260 9.50 18.62 7.67
N GLY A 261 9.27 19.92 7.93
CA GLY A 261 10.03 21.02 7.34
C GLY A 261 9.57 21.42 5.93
N PHE A 262 8.56 20.77 5.36
CA PHE A 262 7.99 21.16 4.06
C PHE A 262 7.01 22.31 4.20
N THR A 263 6.94 23.13 3.14
CA THR A 263 6.03 24.28 3.03
C THR A 263 5.30 24.21 1.69
N LEU A 264 4.13 24.84 1.63
CA LEU A 264 3.47 25.07 0.35
C LEU A 264 4.30 26.00 -0.54
N PRO A 265 4.16 25.93 -1.88
CA PRO A 265 4.81 26.85 -2.80
C PRO A 265 4.57 28.30 -2.41
N GLU A 266 5.59 29.16 -2.63
CA GLU A 266 5.49 30.59 -2.36
C GLU A 266 4.31 31.21 -3.09
N GLY A 267 3.58 32.09 -2.42
CA GLY A 267 2.38 32.73 -2.97
C GLY A 267 1.10 31.90 -2.91
N THR A 268 1.15 30.66 -2.37
CA THR A 268 -0.07 29.88 -2.17
C THR A 268 -0.99 30.57 -1.17
N HIS A 269 -2.22 30.86 -1.58
CA HIS A 269 -3.24 31.42 -0.70
C HIS A 269 -3.81 30.35 0.23
N ILE A 270 -3.69 30.54 1.54
CA ILE A 270 -4.32 29.69 2.55
C ILE A 270 -5.65 30.34 2.96
N PRO A 271 -6.81 29.71 2.66
CA PRO A 271 -8.11 30.22 3.03
C PRO A 271 -8.30 30.36 4.55
N ALA A 272 -9.19 31.28 4.97
CA ALA A 272 -9.46 31.53 6.39
C ALA A 272 -9.96 30.28 7.15
N ASN A 273 -10.67 29.39 6.46
CA ASN A 273 -11.16 28.12 6.98
C ASN A 273 -10.15 26.95 6.81
N ALA A 274 -8.87 27.24 6.54
CA ALA A 274 -7.85 26.20 6.37
C ALA A 274 -6.74 26.33 7.42
N ARG A 275 -6.15 25.18 7.78
CA ARG A 275 -4.99 25.04 8.67
C ARG A 275 -3.99 24.12 7.99
N VAL A 276 -2.72 24.51 7.99
CA VAL A 276 -1.64 23.77 7.33
C VAL A 276 -0.55 23.46 8.34
N ALA A 277 -0.10 22.20 8.32
CA ALA A 277 1.09 21.77 9.03
C ALA A 277 1.95 20.89 8.10
N ASP A 278 3.23 20.85 8.34
CA ASP A 278 4.17 20.01 7.60
C ASP A 278 3.95 18.51 7.86
N PHE A 279 3.58 18.18 9.11
CA PHE A 279 3.29 16.81 9.53
C PHE A 279 2.19 16.78 10.60
N ILE A 280 1.23 15.86 10.45
CA ILE A 280 0.21 15.54 11.46
C ILE A 280 0.07 14.00 11.49
N PRO A 281 0.16 13.35 12.66
CA PRO A 281 -0.10 11.92 12.77
C PRO A 281 -1.55 11.60 12.37
N PHE A 282 -1.73 10.60 11.52
CA PHE A 282 -3.06 10.20 11.02
C PHE A 282 -4.00 9.79 12.16
N ASP A 283 -3.51 9.03 13.13
CA ASP A 283 -4.33 8.54 14.26
C ASP A 283 -4.76 9.66 15.23
N GLU A 284 -4.15 10.84 15.13
CA GLU A 284 -4.57 12.02 15.89
C GLU A 284 -5.67 12.82 15.18
N VAL A 285 -5.60 12.96 13.85
CA VAL A 285 -6.51 13.82 13.09
C VAL A 285 -7.74 13.08 12.56
N LEU A 286 -7.58 11.83 12.12
CA LEU A 286 -8.65 11.08 11.46
C LEU A 286 -9.86 10.79 12.38
N PRO A 287 -9.73 10.57 13.71
CA PRO A 287 -10.89 10.45 14.59
C PRO A 287 -11.83 11.67 14.60
N HIS A 288 -11.31 12.84 14.23
CA HIS A 288 -12.06 14.09 14.17
C HIS A 288 -12.52 14.45 12.75
N THR A 289 -12.14 13.64 11.75
CA THR A 289 -12.30 13.96 10.33
C THR A 289 -13.62 13.42 9.77
N SER A 290 -14.34 14.30 9.07
CA SER A 290 -15.56 13.94 8.32
C SER A 290 -15.23 13.30 6.98
N VAL A 291 -14.19 13.78 6.26
CA VAL A 291 -13.73 13.26 4.97
C VAL A 291 -12.21 13.36 4.89
N PHE A 292 -11.55 12.28 4.50
CA PHE A 292 -10.13 12.26 4.21
C PHE A 292 -9.87 12.34 2.69
N VAL A 293 -9.31 13.45 2.23
CA VAL A 293 -8.89 13.67 0.83
C VAL A 293 -7.43 13.26 0.69
N THR A 294 -7.14 12.28 -0.14
CA THR A 294 -5.80 11.70 -0.25
C THR A 294 -5.46 11.27 -1.69
N ASN A 295 -4.17 11.13 -1.97
CA ASN A 295 -3.71 10.56 -3.23
C ASN A 295 -3.83 9.02 -3.30
N GLY A 296 -4.28 8.36 -2.23
CA GLY A 296 -4.52 6.93 -2.23
C GLY A 296 -3.28 6.07 -1.93
N GLY A 297 -2.30 6.57 -1.18
CA GLY A 297 -1.27 5.69 -0.63
C GLY A 297 -1.90 4.65 0.31
N TYR A 298 -1.48 3.36 0.21
CA TYR A 298 -2.10 2.26 0.93
C TYR A 298 -2.09 2.42 2.44
N GLY A 299 -0.99 2.95 3.01
CA GLY A 299 -0.92 3.25 4.45
C GLY A 299 -1.98 4.26 4.89
N GLY A 300 -2.14 5.37 4.16
CA GLY A 300 -3.17 6.38 4.43
C GLY A 300 -4.58 5.81 4.32
N PHE A 301 -4.84 4.96 3.32
CA PHE A 301 -6.10 4.25 3.18
C PHE A 301 -6.40 3.37 4.40
N GLN A 302 -5.44 2.58 4.86
CA GLN A 302 -5.58 1.75 6.06
C GLN A 302 -5.86 2.58 7.33
N HIS A 303 -5.19 3.73 7.50
CA HIS A 303 -5.50 4.65 8.60
C HIS A 303 -6.92 5.23 8.50
N GLY A 304 -7.40 5.52 7.28
CA GLY A 304 -8.79 5.93 7.06
C GLY A 304 -9.78 4.88 7.56
N ILE A 305 -9.56 3.62 7.19
CA ILE A 305 -10.39 2.46 7.66
C ILE A 305 -10.31 2.33 9.19
N LEU A 306 -9.10 2.34 9.74
CA LEU A 306 -8.83 2.17 11.18
C LEU A 306 -9.54 3.21 12.05
N ASN A 307 -9.85 4.38 11.51
CA ASN A 307 -10.48 5.49 12.21
C ASN A 307 -11.92 5.76 11.73
N GLY A 308 -12.53 4.85 10.99
CA GLY A 308 -13.91 4.98 10.51
C GLY A 308 -14.14 6.24 9.68
N THR A 309 -13.14 6.67 8.89
CA THR A 309 -13.16 7.91 8.12
C THR A 309 -13.34 7.61 6.63
N PRO A 310 -14.42 8.08 5.97
CA PRO A 310 -14.60 7.92 4.55
C PRO A 310 -13.63 8.78 3.75
N LEU A 311 -13.33 8.36 2.49
CA LEU A 311 -12.24 8.95 1.71
C LEU A 311 -12.72 9.51 0.36
N VAL A 312 -12.04 10.58 -0.09
CA VAL A 312 -11.96 10.98 -1.50
C VAL A 312 -10.55 10.67 -1.97
N ILE A 313 -10.41 9.84 -3.00
CA ILE A 313 -9.11 9.37 -3.45
C ILE A 313 -8.83 9.86 -4.87
N ALA A 314 -7.68 10.55 -5.03
CA ALA A 314 -7.17 11.05 -6.29
C ALA A 314 -5.72 10.60 -6.48
N GLY A 315 -5.49 9.49 -7.18
CA GLY A 315 -4.17 8.96 -7.45
C GLY A 315 -4.10 8.22 -8.77
N ALA A 316 -3.01 8.40 -9.51
CA ALA A 316 -2.84 7.82 -10.84
C ALA A 316 -1.53 7.04 -11.02
N GLY A 317 -0.56 7.17 -10.11
CA GLY A 317 0.73 6.49 -10.18
C GLY A 317 0.82 5.32 -9.19
N GLU A 318 1.81 4.45 -9.40
CA GLU A 318 2.16 3.35 -8.51
C GLU A 318 0.97 2.41 -8.24
N ASP A 319 0.69 2.08 -6.96
CA ASP A 319 -0.44 1.26 -6.53
C ASP A 319 -1.75 2.05 -6.28
N LYS A 320 -1.71 3.38 -6.43
CA LYS A 320 -2.83 4.27 -6.08
C LYS A 320 -4.13 3.99 -6.82
N PRO A 321 -4.15 3.63 -8.13
CA PRO A 321 -5.37 3.23 -8.81
C PRO A 321 -6.01 1.99 -8.19
N GLU A 322 -5.20 1.04 -7.72
CA GLU A 322 -5.65 -0.18 -7.05
C GLU A 322 -6.23 0.09 -5.66
N VAL A 323 -5.61 1.00 -4.91
CA VAL A 323 -6.12 1.45 -3.61
C VAL A 323 -7.46 2.17 -3.77
N ALA A 324 -7.53 3.10 -4.74
CA ALA A 324 -8.75 3.86 -5.02
C ALA A 324 -9.92 2.95 -5.43
N ALA A 325 -9.63 1.96 -6.28
CA ALA A 325 -10.63 0.98 -6.71
C ALA A 325 -11.13 0.10 -5.55
N ARG A 326 -10.24 -0.28 -4.63
CA ARG A 326 -10.64 -1.03 -3.41
C ARG A 326 -11.51 -0.19 -2.48
N GLY A 327 -11.17 1.08 -2.30
CA GLY A 327 -11.99 2.01 -1.50
C GLY A 327 -13.40 2.20 -2.08
N GLU A 328 -13.50 2.31 -3.40
CA GLU A 328 -14.76 2.35 -4.14
C GLU A 328 -15.54 1.04 -4.00
N TRP A 329 -14.88 -0.10 -4.23
CA TRP A 329 -15.48 -1.43 -4.12
C TRP A 329 -15.97 -1.72 -2.70
N ALA A 330 -15.19 -1.36 -1.69
CA ALA A 330 -15.56 -1.50 -0.28
C ALA A 330 -16.69 -0.54 0.14
N GLY A 331 -17.05 0.44 -0.69
CA GLY A 331 -18.12 1.40 -0.45
C GLY A 331 -17.76 2.53 0.52
N VAL A 332 -16.49 2.73 0.81
CA VAL A 332 -16.00 3.71 1.80
C VAL A 332 -15.36 4.94 1.16
N ALA A 333 -15.13 4.91 -0.15
CA ALA A 333 -14.46 6.01 -0.84
C ALA A 333 -15.14 6.41 -2.16
N ILE A 334 -14.90 7.65 -2.56
CA ILE A 334 -15.12 8.12 -3.92
C ILE A 334 -13.76 8.15 -4.63
N ASN A 335 -13.66 7.40 -5.73
CA ASN A 335 -12.50 7.34 -6.59
C ASN A 335 -12.63 8.38 -7.72
N LEU A 336 -11.79 9.41 -7.72
CA LEU A 336 -11.81 10.46 -8.74
C LEU A 336 -11.19 10.05 -10.08
N ARG A 337 -10.55 8.85 -10.14
CA ARG A 337 -9.95 8.26 -11.35
C ARG A 337 -8.93 9.17 -12.05
N THR A 338 -8.28 10.02 -11.30
CA THR A 338 -7.24 10.95 -11.77
C THR A 338 -6.30 11.30 -10.61
N GLY A 339 -5.04 11.62 -10.93
CA GLY A 339 -4.07 12.13 -9.96
C GLY A 339 -4.16 13.64 -9.76
N SER A 340 -4.79 14.37 -10.68
CA SER A 340 -4.90 15.84 -10.67
C SER A 340 -6.35 16.25 -10.91
N PRO A 341 -7.24 16.09 -9.92
CA PRO A 341 -8.65 16.40 -10.04
C PRO A 341 -8.90 17.91 -10.12
N THR A 342 -9.97 18.29 -10.82
CA THR A 342 -10.45 19.66 -10.79
C THR A 342 -11.08 20.02 -9.43
N LYS A 343 -11.10 21.30 -9.09
CA LYS A 343 -11.79 21.83 -7.89
C LYS A 343 -13.23 21.36 -7.81
N GLU A 344 -13.92 21.34 -8.93
CA GLU A 344 -15.31 20.90 -9.01
C GLU A 344 -15.47 19.40 -8.69
N GLN A 345 -14.60 18.54 -9.21
CA GLN A 345 -14.61 17.11 -8.90
C GLN A 345 -14.40 16.87 -7.40
N ILE A 346 -13.44 17.58 -6.78
CA ILE A 346 -13.18 17.50 -5.35
C ILE A 346 -14.41 17.95 -4.57
N ARG A 347 -14.97 19.13 -4.91
CA ARG A 347 -16.12 19.70 -4.23
C ARG A 347 -17.32 18.76 -4.26
N VAL A 348 -17.66 18.22 -5.44
CA VAL A 348 -18.78 17.28 -5.61
C VAL A 348 -18.56 16.01 -4.80
N ALA A 349 -17.35 15.46 -4.80
CA ALA A 349 -17.05 14.24 -4.04
C ALA A 349 -17.11 14.46 -2.52
N VAL A 350 -16.58 15.57 -2.03
CA VAL A 350 -16.66 15.93 -0.60
C VAL A 350 -18.13 16.15 -0.19
N ASP A 351 -18.91 16.84 -1.01
CA ASP A 351 -20.35 17.05 -0.76
C ASP A 351 -21.13 15.75 -0.71
N GLU A 352 -20.89 14.85 -1.65
CA GLU A 352 -21.52 13.56 -1.69
C GLU A 352 -21.24 12.75 -0.41
N ILE A 353 -19.99 12.74 0.06
CA ILE A 353 -19.65 12.00 1.30
C ILE A 353 -20.32 12.64 2.54
N ILE A 354 -20.30 13.97 2.65
CA ILE A 354 -20.89 14.66 3.79
C ILE A 354 -22.42 14.49 3.85
N THR A 355 -23.08 14.58 2.70
CA THR A 355 -24.55 14.56 2.64
C THR A 355 -25.13 13.15 2.59
N ASN A 356 -24.33 12.15 2.20
CA ASN A 356 -24.78 10.77 2.08
C ASN A 356 -24.20 9.90 3.21
N PRO A 357 -25.02 9.56 4.23
CA PRO A 357 -24.53 8.84 5.41
C PRO A 357 -24.01 7.42 5.13
N LYS A 358 -24.28 6.86 3.95
CA LYS A 358 -23.81 5.51 3.59
C LYS A 358 -22.29 5.35 3.73
N TYR A 359 -21.52 6.39 3.37
CA TYR A 359 -20.06 6.34 3.44
C TYR A 359 -19.55 6.30 4.87
N LYS A 360 -20.13 7.13 5.75
CA LYS A 360 -19.75 7.13 7.18
C LYS A 360 -20.16 5.84 7.87
N VAL A 361 -21.38 5.34 7.59
CA VAL A 361 -21.85 4.06 8.12
C VAL A 361 -20.92 2.95 7.68
N ARG A 362 -20.56 2.90 6.38
CA ARG A 362 -19.65 1.87 5.86
C ARG A 362 -18.25 1.97 6.45
N ALA A 363 -17.72 3.18 6.61
CA ALA A 363 -16.42 3.40 7.25
C ALA A 363 -16.42 2.86 8.70
N GLN A 364 -17.49 3.08 9.46
CA GLN A 364 -17.64 2.57 10.83
C GLN A 364 -17.78 1.04 10.89
N GLU A 365 -18.46 0.42 9.92
CA GLU A 365 -18.51 -1.04 9.81
C GLU A 365 -17.13 -1.65 9.58
N LEU A 366 -16.33 -1.04 8.69
CA LEU A 366 -14.97 -1.49 8.40
C LEU A 366 -14.02 -1.24 9.59
N GLU A 367 -14.18 -0.14 10.31
CA GLU A 367 -13.46 0.11 11.57
C GLU A 367 -13.78 -0.97 12.61
N ALA A 368 -15.05 -1.32 12.76
CA ALA A 368 -15.49 -2.36 13.70
C ALA A 368 -14.91 -3.73 13.31
N GLU A 369 -14.96 -4.10 12.03
CA GLU A 369 -14.33 -5.33 11.53
C GLU A 369 -12.81 -5.32 11.81
N MET A 370 -12.13 -4.21 11.55
CA MET A 370 -10.68 -4.09 11.80
C MET A 370 -10.33 -4.23 13.27
N ALA A 371 -11.19 -3.79 14.18
CA ALA A 371 -11.02 -3.91 15.62
C ALA A 371 -11.12 -5.36 16.14
N GLU A 372 -11.65 -6.29 15.37
CA GLU A 372 -11.72 -7.73 15.71
C GLU A 372 -10.39 -8.45 15.48
N PHE A 373 -9.44 -7.83 14.79
CA PHE A 373 -8.15 -8.43 14.47
C PHE A 373 -7.06 -8.01 15.47
N ASP A 374 -6.14 -8.94 15.74
CA ASP A 374 -4.86 -8.71 16.41
C ASP A 374 -3.73 -9.03 15.41
N PRO A 375 -3.25 -8.07 14.62
CA PRO A 375 -2.23 -8.33 13.59
C PRO A 375 -0.95 -8.96 14.14
N VAL A 376 -0.50 -8.49 15.31
CA VAL A 376 0.73 -9.00 15.95
C VAL A 376 0.51 -10.43 16.45
N GLY A 377 -0.62 -10.69 17.09
CA GLY A 377 -0.99 -12.04 17.55
C GLY A 377 -1.09 -13.03 16.40
N VAL A 378 -1.70 -12.63 15.27
CA VAL A 378 -1.77 -13.48 14.05
C VAL A 378 -0.37 -13.78 13.51
N ILE A 379 0.54 -12.80 13.45
CA ILE A 379 1.92 -13.02 13.01
C ILE A 379 2.64 -13.99 13.94
N ILE A 380 2.55 -13.80 15.27
CA ILE A 380 3.16 -14.67 16.29
C ILE A 380 2.63 -16.09 16.14
N GLN A 381 1.31 -16.27 16.02
CA GLN A 381 0.69 -17.58 15.84
C GLN A 381 1.25 -18.31 14.61
N ASN A 382 1.38 -17.62 13.46
CA ASN A 382 1.93 -18.24 12.25
C ASN A 382 3.42 -18.61 12.41
N ILE A 383 4.21 -17.85 13.17
CA ILE A 383 5.59 -18.19 13.51
C ILE A 383 5.62 -19.49 14.34
N GLU A 384 4.76 -19.59 15.36
CA GLU A 384 4.67 -20.76 16.23
C GLU A 384 4.23 -22.00 15.47
N GLU A 385 3.23 -21.90 14.60
CA GLU A 385 2.77 -22.99 13.74
C GLU A 385 3.90 -23.54 12.87
N LEU A 386 4.67 -22.69 12.20
CA LEU A 386 5.80 -23.09 11.36
C LEU A 386 6.96 -23.67 12.17
N THR A 387 7.17 -23.19 13.40
CA THR A 387 8.25 -23.66 14.26
C THR A 387 7.94 -25.03 14.87
N THR A 388 6.67 -25.29 15.22
CA THR A 388 6.26 -26.53 15.90
C THR A 388 5.78 -27.64 14.97
N GLY A 389 5.57 -27.33 13.70
CA GLY A 389 4.95 -28.25 12.72
C GLY A 389 3.48 -28.57 13.02
N LYS A 390 2.85 -27.85 13.94
CA LYS A 390 1.42 -27.96 14.23
C LYS A 390 0.64 -27.08 13.29
N HIS A 391 0.03 -27.68 12.27
CA HIS A 391 -1.06 -27.02 11.56
C HIS A 391 -2.28 -27.02 12.48
N LEU A 392 -2.61 -25.86 13.03
CA LEU A 392 -3.92 -25.68 13.63
C LEU A 392 -4.94 -25.69 12.47
N ASN A 393 -5.81 -26.71 12.46
CA ASN A 393 -6.90 -26.90 11.50
C ASN A 393 -7.97 -25.80 11.65
#